data_e021aacedab232a0714635e4b28b0dab
#
_entry.id   e021aacedab232a0714635e4b28b0dab
#
_cell.length_a   1.000
_cell.length_b   1.000
_cell.length_c   1.000
_cell.angle_alpha   90.00
_cell.angle_beta   90.00
_cell.angle_gamma   90.00
#
_symmetry.space_group_name_H-M   'P 1'
#
loop_
_entity.id
_entity.type
_entity.pdbx_description
1 polymer ?
#
loop_
_entity_poly.entity_id
_entity_poly.type
_entity_poly.pdbx_seq_one_letter_code
_entity_poly.pdbx_strand_id
1 'polypeptide(L)'
;MNKKLGHLIIWQHAPLLIGMLILFIALGAWTGFRMNQHWQMLDQNHDMLISGLKYDHRRQQYQDVDGLVAPSKQQYLNQYLQVYHADRRGLLANLRVGSNVEPNDFLWGISILVGIALIAIPRYRHQNEWLQSLGFRRAAIFGATFLSYILTTIIAYSLAKLMVLLVLVQNIPGIYFAQFNWWVWGGNVISTTLVALILMTASALVLLVTPNLVMAMLVGYAIVKPVSWFVLIRSFGQPGNYLLAFLNQHWLLGIAIGCLVWGLGGILGRYLSAQQITERNHQAILLPAWRVPMLIGLSIILTKLITDVMLAPQTSWSYVAVVWSATLIGLIAWIYQPRWSRYFWQVVRQLR
;
A
#
# COMPACT_ATOMS: atom_id res chain seq x y z
N MET A 1 -6.86 -27.37 2.53
CA MET A 1 -6.16 -26.91 3.75
C MET A 1 -6.44 -27.91 4.87
N ASN A 2 -5.42 -28.36 5.60
CA ASN A 2 -5.60 -29.24 6.75
C ASN A 2 -6.32 -28.44 7.85
N LYS A 3 -7.56 -28.85 8.23
CA LYS A 3 -8.39 -28.13 9.23
C LYS A 3 -7.67 -27.95 10.57
N LYS A 4 -6.91 -28.95 11.01
CA LYS A 4 -6.11 -28.89 12.24
C LYS A 4 -5.03 -27.78 12.19
N LEU A 5 -4.31 -27.67 11.08
CA LEU A 5 -3.29 -26.65 10.90
C LEU A 5 -3.91 -25.23 10.90
N GLY A 6 -5.02 -25.04 10.18
CA GLY A 6 -5.72 -23.74 10.16
C GLY A 6 -6.17 -23.30 11.55
N HIS A 7 -6.75 -24.23 12.33
CA HIS A 7 -7.19 -23.93 13.70
C HIS A 7 -6.02 -23.54 14.62
N LEU A 8 -4.91 -24.29 14.56
CA LEU A 8 -3.71 -23.99 15.36
C LEU A 8 -3.14 -22.61 15.04
N ILE A 9 -3.05 -22.26 13.75
CA ILE A 9 -2.54 -20.96 13.31
C ILE A 9 -3.46 -19.83 13.76
N ILE A 10 -4.76 -19.95 13.55
CA ILE A 10 -5.72 -18.92 13.97
C ILE A 10 -5.64 -18.72 15.48
N TRP A 11 -5.61 -19.78 16.27
CA TRP A 11 -5.51 -19.67 17.71
C TRP A 11 -4.23 -18.99 18.19
N GLN A 12 -3.09 -19.33 17.60
CA GLN A 12 -1.80 -18.72 17.94
C GLN A 12 -1.70 -17.25 17.55
N HIS A 13 -2.32 -16.86 16.42
CA HIS A 13 -2.30 -15.50 15.90
C HIS A 13 -3.50 -14.67 16.31
N ALA A 14 -4.49 -15.25 17.02
CA ALA A 14 -5.75 -14.58 17.38
C ALA A 14 -5.55 -13.20 18.02
N PRO A 15 -4.66 -13.00 19.01
CA PRO A 15 -4.49 -11.66 19.59
C PRO A 15 -4.00 -10.61 18.58
N LEU A 16 -3.13 -11.02 17.66
CA LEU A 16 -2.62 -10.13 16.61
C LEU A 16 -3.69 -9.81 15.58
N LEU A 17 -4.47 -10.82 15.14
CA LEU A 17 -5.51 -10.65 14.15
C LEU A 17 -6.65 -9.77 14.71
N ILE A 18 -7.02 -9.95 15.98
CA ILE A 18 -8.01 -9.10 16.68
C ILE A 18 -7.45 -7.67 16.84
N GLY A 19 -6.20 -7.52 17.28
CA GLY A 19 -5.56 -6.22 17.39
C GLY A 19 -5.52 -5.46 16.06
N MET A 20 -5.28 -6.17 14.97
CA MET A 20 -5.33 -5.64 13.61
C MET A 20 -6.75 -5.16 13.25
N LEU A 21 -7.80 -5.94 13.53
CA LEU A 21 -9.19 -5.53 13.30
C LEU A 21 -9.51 -4.23 14.05
N ILE A 22 -9.19 -4.17 15.34
CA ILE A 22 -9.44 -2.99 16.19
C ILE A 22 -8.68 -1.77 15.63
N LEU A 23 -7.42 -1.95 15.27
CA LEU A 23 -6.59 -0.88 14.71
C LEU A 23 -7.20 -0.31 13.42
N PHE A 24 -7.61 -1.16 12.49
CA PHE A 24 -8.20 -0.72 11.22
C PHE A 24 -9.53 0.01 11.43
N ILE A 25 -10.38 -0.48 12.35
CA ILE A 25 -11.64 0.18 12.71
C ILE A 25 -11.38 1.57 13.32
N ALA A 26 -10.45 1.66 14.26
CA ALA A 26 -10.08 2.93 14.90
C ALA A 26 -9.53 3.95 13.88
N LEU A 27 -8.69 3.48 12.95
CA LEU A 27 -8.14 4.32 11.88
C LEU A 27 -9.20 4.71 10.85
N GLY A 28 -10.14 3.84 10.56
CA GLY A 28 -11.30 4.17 9.74
C GLY A 28 -12.13 5.29 10.37
N ALA A 29 -12.45 5.18 11.66
CA ALA A 29 -13.16 6.21 12.40
C ALA A 29 -12.37 7.54 12.41
N TRP A 30 -11.09 7.50 12.75
CA TRP A 30 -10.22 8.69 12.75
C TRP A 30 -10.15 9.37 11.37
N THR A 31 -10.05 8.58 10.30
CA THR A 31 -10.09 9.10 8.93
C THR A 31 -11.42 9.76 8.64
N GLY A 32 -12.53 9.13 9.00
CA GLY A 32 -13.86 9.71 8.84
C GLY A 32 -14.00 11.06 9.56
N PHE A 33 -13.50 11.17 10.80
CA PHE A 33 -13.49 12.44 11.52
C PHE A 33 -12.64 13.51 10.84
N ARG A 34 -11.44 13.19 10.36
CA ARG A 34 -10.61 14.13 9.61
C ARG A 34 -11.27 14.61 8.32
N MET A 35 -11.91 13.70 7.59
CA MET A 35 -12.67 14.02 6.38
C MET A 35 -13.85 14.92 6.70
N ASN A 36 -14.57 14.66 7.79
CA ASN A 36 -15.66 15.52 8.24
C ASN A 36 -15.16 16.92 8.61
N GLN A 37 -14.05 17.04 9.35
CA GLN A 37 -13.44 18.35 9.68
C GLN A 37 -13.07 19.13 8.42
N HIS A 38 -12.49 18.46 7.44
CA HIS A 38 -12.15 19.08 6.17
C HIS A 38 -13.41 19.54 5.42
N TRP A 39 -14.46 18.72 5.39
CA TRP A 39 -15.74 19.08 4.78
C TRP A 39 -16.36 20.30 5.49
N GLN A 40 -16.37 20.33 6.81
CA GLN A 40 -16.87 21.48 7.58
C GLN A 40 -16.08 22.76 7.29
N MET A 41 -14.76 22.67 7.14
CA MET A 41 -13.92 23.82 6.76
C MET A 41 -14.31 24.35 5.37
N LEU A 42 -14.62 23.48 4.42
CA LEU A 42 -15.09 23.88 3.08
C LEU A 42 -16.49 24.50 3.13
N ASP A 43 -17.40 23.90 3.91
CA ASP A 43 -18.77 24.40 4.10
C ASP A 43 -18.81 25.78 4.78
N GLN A 44 -17.85 26.07 5.67
CA GLN A 44 -17.72 27.38 6.32
C GLN A 44 -17.07 28.44 5.43
N ASN A 45 -16.33 28.06 4.40
CA ASN A 45 -15.54 28.98 3.56
C ASN A 45 -16.07 29.06 2.11
N HIS A 46 -17.38 29.29 1.94
CA HIS A 46 -18.00 29.40 0.62
C HIS A 46 -17.35 30.47 -0.27
N ASP A 47 -16.94 31.60 0.30
CA ASP A 47 -16.33 32.70 -0.46
C ASP A 47 -15.00 32.29 -1.09
N MET A 48 -14.21 31.46 -0.38
CA MET A 48 -12.97 30.91 -0.92
C MET A 48 -13.23 29.99 -2.12
N LEU A 49 -14.27 29.15 -2.05
CA LEU A 49 -14.65 28.23 -3.13
C LEU A 49 -15.17 28.99 -4.36
N ILE A 50 -15.89 30.10 -4.14
CA ILE A 50 -16.49 30.91 -5.22
C ILE A 50 -15.46 31.83 -5.88
N SER A 51 -14.43 32.28 -5.15
CA SER A 51 -13.42 33.23 -5.63
C SER A 51 -12.61 32.72 -6.83
N GLY A 52 -12.45 31.39 -6.95
CA GLY A 52 -11.74 30.74 -8.06
C GLY A 52 -12.57 30.54 -9.31
N LEU A 53 -13.88 30.83 -9.28
CA LEU A 53 -14.78 30.57 -10.40
C LEU A 53 -14.65 31.63 -11.52
N LYS A 54 -14.50 31.13 -12.75
CA LYS A 54 -14.56 31.97 -13.96
C LYS A 54 -15.92 31.82 -14.62
N TYR A 55 -16.53 32.94 -15.01
CA TYR A 55 -17.81 32.94 -15.74
C TYR A 55 -17.53 32.88 -17.25
N ASP A 56 -18.01 31.81 -17.91
CA ASP A 56 -18.00 31.70 -19.38
C ASP A 56 -19.23 32.34 -19.94
N HIS A 57 -19.09 33.55 -20.54
CA HIS A 57 -20.18 34.30 -21.15
C HIS A 57 -20.80 33.59 -22.35
N ARG A 58 -20.05 32.72 -23.06
CA ARG A 58 -20.59 32.02 -24.23
C ARG A 58 -21.51 30.87 -23.82
N ARG A 59 -21.17 30.18 -22.73
CA ARG A 59 -21.94 29.03 -22.23
C ARG A 59 -22.91 29.42 -21.11
N GLN A 60 -22.87 30.66 -20.65
CA GLN A 60 -23.62 31.17 -19.48
C GLN A 60 -23.45 30.29 -18.23
N GLN A 61 -22.24 29.84 -17.99
CA GLN A 61 -21.93 28.90 -16.91
C GLN A 61 -20.65 29.33 -16.15
N TYR A 62 -20.61 28.98 -14.88
CA TYR A 62 -19.40 29.10 -14.06
C TYR A 62 -18.54 27.87 -14.24
N GLN A 63 -17.25 28.06 -14.43
CA GLN A 63 -16.28 26.98 -14.58
C GLN A 63 -15.15 27.16 -13.57
N ASP A 64 -14.78 26.07 -12.92
CA ASP A 64 -13.63 25.95 -12.05
C ASP A 64 -12.37 25.53 -12.82
N VAL A 65 -11.20 25.69 -12.17
CA VAL A 65 -9.90 25.24 -12.66
C VAL A 65 -9.89 23.72 -12.90
N ASP A 66 -10.65 22.96 -12.11
CA ASP A 66 -10.80 21.50 -12.22
C ASP A 66 -11.81 21.04 -13.30
N GLY A 67 -12.40 21.99 -14.03
CA GLY A 67 -13.33 21.70 -15.12
C GLY A 67 -14.76 21.39 -14.67
N LEU A 68 -15.12 21.63 -13.41
CA LEU A 68 -16.47 21.54 -12.91
C LEU A 68 -17.27 22.74 -13.45
N VAL A 69 -18.41 22.47 -14.06
CA VAL A 69 -19.25 23.48 -14.69
C VAL A 69 -20.62 23.52 -14.02
N ALA A 70 -21.09 24.71 -13.66
CA ALA A 70 -22.40 24.92 -13.06
C ALA A 70 -23.09 26.20 -13.57
N PRO A 71 -24.40 26.18 -13.77
CA PRO A 71 -25.16 27.36 -14.25
C PRO A 71 -25.25 28.47 -13.20
N SER A 72 -25.10 28.17 -11.92
CA SER A 72 -25.07 29.15 -10.85
C SER A 72 -24.03 28.83 -9.77
N LYS A 73 -23.57 29.85 -9.04
CA LYS A 73 -22.65 29.69 -7.91
C LYS A 73 -23.20 28.74 -6.84
N GLN A 74 -24.50 28.79 -6.56
CA GLN A 74 -25.16 27.93 -5.58
C GLN A 74 -25.16 26.46 -6.02
N GLN A 75 -25.42 26.19 -7.31
CA GLN A 75 -25.35 24.84 -7.84
C GLN A 75 -23.92 24.32 -7.87
N TYR A 76 -22.96 25.20 -8.15
CA TYR A 76 -21.54 24.82 -8.03
C TYR A 76 -21.20 24.39 -6.61
N LEU A 77 -21.55 25.18 -5.58
CA LEU A 77 -21.32 24.82 -4.18
C LEU A 77 -21.97 23.49 -3.82
N ASN A 78 -23.24 23.30 -4.20
CA ASN A 78 -23.95 22.04 -3.93
C ASN A 78 -23.29 20.82 -4.62
N GLN A 79 -22.74 20.99 -5.81
CA GLN A 79 -21.99 19.94 -6.49
C GLN A 79 -20.62 19.72 -5.86
N TYR A 80 -19.93 20.78 -5.52
CA TYR A 80 -18.59 20.72 -4.94
C TYR A 80 -18.58 20.05 -3.56
N LEU A 81 -19.57 20.37 -2.73
CA LEU A 81 -19.73 19.83 -1.38
C LEU A 81 -20.29 18.39 -1.34
N GLN A 82 -20.66 17.81 -2.49
CA GLN A 82 -21.07 16.40 -2.53
C GLN A 82 -19.97 15.48 -2.01
N VAL A 83 -20.31 14.62 -1.06
CA VAL A 83 -19.37 13.66 -0.46
C VAL A 83 -18.93 12.59 -1.47
N TYR A 84 -19.84 12.20 -2.36
CA TYR A 84 -19.60 11.22 -3.41
C TYR A 84 -20.02 11.75 -4.77
N HIS A 85 -19.28 11.36 -5.81
CA HIS A 85 -19.60 11.66 -7.20
C HIS A 85 -19.90 10.38 -7.98
N ALA A 86 -21.13 10.24 -8.48
CA ALA A 86 -21.60 9.07 -9.21
C ALA A 86 -20.84 8.82 -10.52
N ASP A 87 -20.37 9.88 -11.17
CA ASP A 87 -19.73 9.80 -12.49
C ASP A 87 -18.27 9.35 -12.45
N ARG A 88 -17.68 9.24 -11.27
CA ARG A 88 -16.30 8.78 -11.14
C ARG A 88 -16.23 7.28 -10.95
N ARG A 89 -16.30 6.57 -12.05
CA ARG A 89 -15.99 5.15 -12.13
C ARG A 89 -14.51 4.99 -12.39
N GLY A 90 -13.82 4.22 -11.57
CA GLY A 90 -12.40 3.93 -11.76
C GLY A 90 -11.86 3.00 -10.69
N LEU A 91 -10.64 2.52 -10.90
CA LEU A 91 -9.93 1.63 -9.97
C LEU A 91 -9.86 2.24 -8.56
N LEU A 92 -9.83 3.56 -8.49
CA LEU A 92 -9.81 4.37 -7.29
C LEU A 92 -10.95 5.41 -7.37
N ALA A 93 -12.20 4.96 -7.49
CA ALA A 93 -13.35 5.85 -7.42
C ALA A 93 -13.31 6.58 -6.07
N ASN A 94 -13.05 7.88 -6.11
CA ASN A 94 -12.71 8.64 -4.93
C ASN A 94 -13.95 9.14 -4.21
N LEU A 95 -13.92 9.03 -2.90
CA LEU A 95 -14.67 9.84 -1.99
C LEU A 95 -14.24 11.30 -2.23
N ARG A 96 -15.11 12.18 -2.64
CA ARG A 96 -14.82 13.61 -2.65
C ARG A 96 -15.41 14.26 -1.40
N VAL A 97 -14.51 14.64 -0.53
CA VAL A 97 -14.79 15.62 0.50
C VAL A 97 -13.93 16.83 0.15
N GLY A 98 -14.46 17.69 -0.73
CA GLY A 98 -13.67 18.73 -1.36
C GLY A 98 -12.73 18.23 -2.47
N SER A 99 -11.89 19.10 -3.01
CA SER A 99 -10.98 18.80 -4.14
C SER A 99 -9.82 17.87 -3.82
N ASN A 100 -9.53 17.57 -2.55
CA ASN A 100 -8.32 16.91 -2.08
C ASN A 100 -8.59 15.68 -1.23
N VAL A 101 -9.40 14.73 -1.71
CA VAL A 101 -9.45 13.44 -1.07
C VAL A 101 -8.27 12.62 -1.55
N GLU A 102 -7.23 12.66 -0.78
CA GLU A 102 -6.11 11.75 -0.95
C GLU A 102 -6.54 10.32 -0.61
N PRO A 103 -6.10 9.31 -1.40
CA PRO A 103 -6.24 7.93 -1.00
C PRO A 103 -5.58 7.76 0.36
N ASN A 104 -6.14 6.89 1.18
CA ASN A 104 -5.71 6.71 2.56
C ASN A 104 -4.37 5.96 2.62
N ASP A 105 -3.28 6.67 2.32
CA ASP A 105 -1.91 6.15 2.30
C ASP A 105 -1.52 5.50 3.62
N PHE A 106 -2.13 5.96 4.72
CA PHE A 106 -1.87 5.44 6.04
C PHE A 106 -2.35 3.98 6.21
N LEU A 107 -3.54 3.65 5.69
CA LEU A 107 -4.04 2.26 5.71
C LEU A 107 -3.19 1.33 4.83
N TRP A 108 -2.65 1.83 3.74
CA TRP A 108 -1.73 1.08 2.90
C TRP A 108 -0.38 0.84 3.60
N GLY A 109 0.13 1.85 4.30
CA GLY A 109 1.33 1.72 5.13
C GLY A 109 1.19 0.61 6.18
N ILE A 110 0.03 0.54 6.85
CA ILE A 110 -0.26 -0.53 7.82
C ILE A 110 -0.32 -1.90 7.14
N SER A 111 -0.87 -2.00 5.93
CA SER A 111 -0.92 -3.26 5.19
C SER A 111 0.48 -3.83 4.92
N ILE A 112 1.48 -2.97 4.73
CA ILE A 112 2.89 -3.36 4.64
C ILE A 112 3.37 -3.92 5.97
N LEU A 113 3.07 -3.25 7.09
CA LEU A 113 3.44 -3.72 8.42
C LEU A 113 2.80 -5.07 8.74
N VAL A 114 1.55 -5.28 8.29
CA VAL A 114 0.86 -6.58 8.38
C VAL A 114 1.60 -7.67 7.60
N GLY A 115 2.05 -7.37 6.38
CA GLY A 115 2.84 -8.31 5.58
C GLY A 115 4.20 -8.64 6.20
N ILE A 116 4.84 -7.65 6.84
CA ILE A 116 6.05 -7.84 7.64
C ILE A 116 5.75 -8.75 8.84
N ALA A 117 4.70 -8.46 9.60
CA ALA A 117 4.31 -9.21 10.78
C ALA A 117 3.99 -10.68 10.48
N LEU A 118 3.36 -10.94 9.32
CA LEU A 118 3.04 -12.29 8.84
C LEU A 118 4.26 -13.22 8.77
N ILE A 119 5.42 -12.69 8.45
CA ILE A 119 6.67 -13.47 8.32
C ILE A 119 7.56 -13.32 9.55
N ALA A 120 7.71 -12.09 10.07
CA ALA A 120 8.62 -11.79 11.16
C ALA A 120 8.18 -12.46 12.47
N ILE A 121 6.90 -12.41 12.82
CA ILE A 121 6.40 -12.93 14.10
C ILE A 121 6.56 -14.45 14.20
N PRO A 122 6.10 -15.27 13.23
CA PRO A 122 6.33 -16.71 13.28
C PRO A 122 7.81 -17.10 13.29
N ARG A 123 8.64 -16.31 12.59
CA ARG A 123 10.10 -16.54 12.57
C ARG A 123 10.74 -16.23 13.94
N TYR A 124 10.40 -15.06 14.52
CA TYR A 124 10.95 -14.66 15.82
C TYR A 124 10.52 -15.58 16.97
N ARG A 125 9.28 -16.07 16.92
CA ARG A 125 8.73 -17.00 17.94
C ARG A 125 9.03 -18.46 17.67
N HIS A 126 9.84 -18.81 16.68
CA HIS A 126 10.14 -20.19 16.27
C HIS A 126 8.89 -21.05 15.98
N GLN A 127 7.76 -20.43 15.68
CA GLN A 127 6.49 -21.12 15.44
C GLN A 127 6.54 -22.05 14.23
N ASN A 128 7.26 -21.64 13.18
CA ASN A 128 7.42 -22.47 11.98
C ASN A 128 8.18 -23.76 12.27
N GLU A 129 9.18 -23.72 13.14
CA GLU A 129 9.98 -24.88 13.55
C GLU A 129 9.12 -25.83 14.40
N TRP A 130 8.37 -25.27 15.35
CA TRP A 130 7.41 -26.03 16.15
C TRP A 130 6.34 -26.71 15.31
N LEU A 131 5.71 -26.02 14.34
CA LEU A 131 4.72 -26.62 13.44
C LEU A 131 5.34 -27.70 12.53
N GLN A 132 6.62 -27.53 12.15
CA GLN A 132 7.34 -28.55 11.39
C GLN A 132 7.62 -29.81 12.22
N SER A 133 7.94 -29.67 13.52
CA SER A 133 8.09 -30.82 14.42
C SER A 133 6.81 -31.63 14.59
N LEU A 134 5.63 -31.01 14.35
CA LEU A 134 4.34 -31.67 14.28
C LEU A 134 4.06 -32.32 12.92
N GLY A 135 5.02 -32.31 11.98
CA GLY A 135 4.91 -32.95 10.66
C GLY A 135 4.31 -32.07 9.56
N PHE A 136 4.04 -30.79 9.81
CA PHE A 136 3.49 -29.90 8.78
C PHE A 136 4.59 -29.39 7.84
N ARG A 137 4.30 -29.39 6.51
CA ARG A 137 5.22 -28.85 5.49
C ARG A 137 5.26 -27.32 5.54
N ARG A 138 6.42 -26.71 5.35
CA ARG A 138 6.60 -25.23 5.36
C ARG A 138 5.63 -24.50 4.41
N ALA A 139 5.49 -24.98 3.18
CA ALA A 139 4.54 -24.41 2.22
C ALA A 139 3.08 -24.45 2.70
N ALA A 140 2.70 -25.47 3.48
CA ALA A 140 1.35 -25.57 4.07
C ALA A 140 1.18 -24.59 5.23
N ILE A 141 2.21 -24.44 6.08
CA ILE A 141 2.23 -23.47 7.18
C ILE A 141 2.12 -22.05 6.62
N PHE A 142 2.97 -21.69 5.65
CA PHE A 142 2.89 -20.39 4.99
C PHE A 142 1.51 -20.13 4.38
N GLY A 143 0.99 -21.10 3.60
CA GLY A 143 -0.31 -20.95 2.94
C GLY A 143 -1.46 -20.74 3.93
N ALA A 144 -1.46 -21.46 5.06
CA ALA A 144 -2.49 -21.32 6.08
C ALA A 144 -2.38 -19.99 6.85
N THR A 145 -1.15 -19.57 7.22
CA THR A 145 -0.89 -18.27 7.83
C THR A 145 -1.28 -17.13 6.89
N PHE A 146 -0.82 -17.18 5.64
CA PHE A 146 -1.13 -16.20 4.62
C PHE A 146 -2.63 -16.03 4.41
N LEU A 147 -3.36 -17.15 4.29
CA LEU A 147 -4.82 -17.10 4.14
C LEU A 147 -5.52 -16.46 5.34
N SER A 148 -5.09 -16.77 6.56
CA SER A 148 -5.66 -16.17 7.78
C SER A 148 -5.48 -14.65 7.80
N TYR A 149 -4.28 -14.15 7.45
CA TYR A 149 -4.01 -12.72 7.38
C TYR A 149 -4.76 -12.02 6.26
N ILE A 150 -4.89 -12.67 5.09
CA ILE A 150 -5.70 -12.15 3.98
C ILE A 150 -7.15 -11.94 4.39
N LEU A 151 -7.79 -12.98 4.92
CA LEU A 151 -9.18 -12.90 5.33
C LEU A 151 -9.39 -11.80 6.38
N THR A 152 -8.49 -11.73 7.35
CA THR A 152 -8.54 -10.65 8.36
C THR A 152 -8.31 -9.28 7.73
N THR A 153 -7.39 -9.12 6.78
CA THR A 153 -7.15 -7.84 6.09
C THR A 153 -8.38 -7.40 5.29
N ILE A 154 -9.02 -8.32 4.56
CA ILE A 154 -10.24 -8.02 3.80
C ILE A 154 -11.33 -7.52 4.74
N ILE A 155 -11.59 -8.24 5.83
CA ILE A 155 -12.61 -7.86 6.81
C ILE A 155 -12.26 -6.53 7.47
N ALA A 156 -11.02 -6.38 7.94
CA ALA A 156 -10.53 -5.18 8.62
C ALA A 156 -10.62 -3.93 7.74
N TYR A 157 -10.21 -4.05 6.49
CA TYR A 157 -10.24 -2.95 5.53
C TYR A 157 -11.68 -2.56 5.17
N SER A 158 -12.54 -3.55 4.95
CA SER A 158 -13.97 -3.32 4.69
C SER A 158 -14.67 -2.63 5.87
N LEU A 159 -14.37 -3.06 7.11
CA LEU A 159 -14.89 -2.43 8.32
C LEU A 159 -14.33 -1.00 8.48
N ALA A 160 -13.06 -0.76 8.20
CA ALA A 160 -12.49 0.59 8.23
C ALA A 160 -13.21 1.53 7.26
N LYS A 161 -13.47 1.10 6.02
CA LYS A 161 -14.22 1.87 5.03
C LYS A 161 -15.68 2.12 5.45
N LEU A 162 -16.30 1.11 6.06
CA LEU A 162 -17.65 1.26 6.62
C LEU A 162 -17.68 2.29 7.76
N MET A 163 -16.67 2.29 8.64
CA MET A 163 -16.55 3.29 9.71
C MET A 163 -16.38 4.70 9.18
N VAL A 164 -15.58 4.89 8.10
CA VAL A 164 -15.49 6.19 7.41
C VAL A 164 -16.88 6.64 6.95
N LEU A 165 -17.61 5.76 6.25
CA LEU A 165 -18.96 6.07 5.76
C LEU A 165 -19.91 6.44 6.89
N LEU A 166 -19.91 5.65 7.99
CA LEU A 166 -20.78 5.89 9.14
C LEU A 166 -20.52 7.25 9.79
N VAL A 167 -19.24 7.61 10.00
CA VAL A 167 -18.86 8.92 10.55
C VAL A 167 -19.33 10.06 9.66
N LEU A 168 -19.17 9.94 8.34
CA LEU A 168 -19.59 10.97 7.39
C LEU A 168 -21.11 11.11 7.36
N VAL A 169 -21.85 10.02 7.29
CA VAL A 169 -23.34 10.03 7.28
C VAL A 169 -23.93 10.61 8.57
N GLN A 170 -23.27 10.41 9.71
CA GLN A 170 -23.72 10.98 10.98
C GLN A 170 -23.48 12.49 11.11
N ASN A 171 -22.48 13.02 10.44
CA ASN A 171 -22.02 14.40 10.65
C ASN A 171 -22.32 15.35 9.47
N ILE A 172 -22.57 14.84 8.27
CA ILE A 172 -22.81 15.64 7.07
C ILE A 172 -24.27 15.51 6.65
N PRO A 173 -24.97 16.63 6.31
CA PRO A 173 -26.37 16.58 5.90
C PRO A 173 -26.61 15.69 4.68
N GLY A 174 -27.75 14.96 4.70
CA GLY A 174 -28.08 13.97 3.68
C GLY A 174 -28.17 14.49 2.25
N ILE A 175 -28.42 15.80 2.05
CA ILE A 175 -28.44 16.44 0.73
C ILE A 175 -27.11 16.30 -0.01
N TYR A 176 -25.98 16.23 0.70
CA TYR A 176 -24.64 16.07 0.14
C TYR A 176 -24.27 14.61 -0.17
N PHE A 177 -25.19 13.68 0.07
CA PHE A 177 -25.09 12.27 -0.33
C PHE A 177 -25.99 11.93 -1.51
N ALA A 178 -26.59 12.92 -2.18
CA ALA A 178 -27.52 12.69 -3.29
C ALA A 178 -26.93 11.87 -4.45
N GLN A 179 -25.61 11.94 -4.64
CA GLN A 179 -24.90 11.19 -5.69
C GLN A 179 -24.26 9.88 -5.17
N PHE A 180 -24.57 9.45 -3.93
CA PHE A 180 -24.04 8.21 -3.38
C PHE A 180 -24.53 7.00 -4.18
N ASN A 181 -23.59 6.14 -4.58
CA ASN A 181 -23.88 4.91 -5.32
C ASN A 181 -23.13 3.73 -4.67
N TRP A 182 -23.90 2.75 -4.19
CA TRP A 182 -23.36 1.55 -3.56
C TRP A 182 -22.39 0.76 -4.44
N TRP A 183 -22.63 0.70 -5.75
CA TRP A 183 -21.76 -0.01 -6.69
C TRP A 183 -20.39 0.69 -6.84
N VAL A 184 -20.42 2.03 -6.95
CA VAL A 184 -19.18 2.82 -7.03
C VAL A 184 -18.41 2.72 -5.72
N TRP A 185 -19.10 2.85 -4.60
CA TRP A 185 -18.49 2.70 -3.27
C TRP A 185 -17.93 1.29 -3.05
N GLY A 186 -18.69 0.24 -3.35
CA GLY A 186 -18.25 -1.16 -3.27
C GLY A 186 -17.04 -1.44 -4.16
N GLY A 187 -17.05 -0.92 -5.40
CA GLY A 187 -15.91 -0.99 -6.32
C GLY A 187 -14.66 -0.32 -5.74
N ASN A 188 -14.82 0.83 -5.07
CA ASN A 188 -13.72 1.50 -4.37
C ASN A 188 -13.17 0.66 -3.21
N VAL A 189 -14.05 0.09 -2.39
CA VAL A 189 -13.65 -0.80 -1.28
C VAL A 189 -12.86 -2.00 -1.80
N ILE A 190 -13.33 -2.65 -2.86
CA ILE A 190 -12.66 -3.81 -3.46
C ILE A 190 -11.30 -3.42 -4.02
N SER A 191 -11.22 -2.35 -4.83
CA SER A 191 -9.97 -1.93 -5.47
C SER A 191 -8.92 -1.48 -4.46
N THR A 192 -9.31 -0.69 -3.45
CA THR A 192 -8.39 -0.23 -2.41
C THR A 192 -7.95 -1.36 -1.48
N THR A 193 -8.83 -2.32 -1.17
CA THR A 193 -8.48 -3.54 -0.44
C THR A 193 -7.50 -4.40 -1.24
N LEU A 194 -7.68 -4.51 -2.54
CA LEU A 194 -6.77 -5.26 -3.42
C LEU A 194 -5.37 -4.65 -3.44
N VAL A 195 -5.26 -3.32 -3.49
CA VAL A 195 -3.97 -2.62 -3.36
C VAL A 195 -3.32 -2.95 -2.00
N ALA A 196 -4.09 -2.91 -0.92
CA ALA A 196 -3.60 -3.28 0.41
C ALA A 196 -3.08 -4.73 0.46
N LEU A 197 -3.78 -5.68 -0.17
CA LEU A 197 -3.35 -7.09 -0.26
C LEU A 197 -2.09 -7.26 -1.11
N ILE A 198 -1.95 -6.52 -2.20
CA ILE A 198 -0.73 -6.53 -3.03
C ILE A 198 0.47 -6.03 -2.22
N LEU A 199 0.31 -4.92 -1.50
CA LEU A 199 1.36 -4.35 -0.66
C LEU A 199 1.75 -5.28 0.49
N MET A 200 0.76 -5.89 1.16
CA MET A 200 0.98 -6.90 2.20
C MET A 200 1.75 -8.10 1.63
N THR A 201 1.36 -8.59 0.47
CA THR A 201 2.02 -9.74 -0.17
C THR A 201 3.44 -9.40 -0.59
N ALA A 202 3.65 -8.24 -1.20
CA ALA A 202 4.98 -7.78 -1.62
C ALA A 202 5.93 -7.68 -0.43
N SER A 203 5.50 -7.07 0.68
CA SER A 203 6.32 -6.96 1.89
C SER A 203 6.61 -8.32 2.53
N ALA A 204 5.64 -9.25 2.51
CA ALA A 204 5.86 -10.63 2.96
C ALA A 204 6.88 -11.36 2.09
N LEU A 205 6.81 -11.22 0.75
CA LEU A 205 7.77 -11.82 -0.19
C LEU A 205 9.19 -11.32 0.05
N VAL A 206 9.35 -10.02 0.28
CA VAL A 206 10.66 -9.44 0.60
C VAL A 206 11.24 -10.08 1.84
N LEU A 207 10.47 -10.24 2.91
CA LEU A 207 10.90 -10.90 4.14
C LEU A 207 11.16 -12.40 4.01
N LEU A 208 10.51 -13.07 3.06
CA LEU A 208 10.85 -14.46 2.73
C LEU A 208 12.23 -14.57 2.11
N VAL A 209 12.68 -13.56 1.38
CA VAL A 209 14.00 -13.53 0.72
C VAL A 209 15.07 -12.94 1.62
N THR A 210 14.74 -11.89 2.39
CA THR A 210 15.66 -11.17 3.29
C THR A 210 15.30 -11.43 4.76
N PRO A 211 16.24 -11.81 5.62
CA PRO A 211 15.96 -11.96 7.05
C PRO A 211 15.92 -10.62 7.80
N ASN A 212 16.44 -9.54 7.18
CA ASN A 212 16.64 -8.25 7.84
C ASN A 212 15.37 -7.39 7.76
N LEU A 213 14.81 -7.06 8.93
CA LEU A 213 13.59 -6.24 9.04
C LEU A 213 13.78 -4.83 8.48
N VAL A 214 14.96 -4.22 8.69
CA VAL A 214 15.27 -2.87 8.18
C VAL A 214 15.24 -2.85 6.66
N MET A 215 15.81 -3.88 6.01
CA MET A 215 15.76 -4.01 4.56
C MET A 215 14.35 -4.27 4.04
N ALA A 216 13.56 -5.05 4.76
CA ALA A 216 12.16 -5.25 4.40
C ALA A 216 11.35 -3.95 4.49
N MET A 217 11.61 -3.10 5.48
CA MET A 217 11.00 -1.77 5.60
C MET A 217 11.47 -0.84 4.47
N LEU A 218 12.77 -0.81 4.15
CA LEU A 218 13.30 -0.01 3.04
C LEU A 218 12.73 -0.44 1.69
N VAL A 219 12.69 -1.74 1.42
CA VAL A 219 12.10 -2.28 0.19
C VAL A 219 10.58 -2.06 0.18
N GLY A 220 9.91 -2.24 1.31
CA GLY A 220 8.49 -1.90 1.47
C GLY A 220 8.22 -0.44 1.12
N TYR A 221 8.96 0.48 1.71
CA TYR A 221 8.87 1.92 1.39
C TYR A 221 9.18 2.21 -0.08
N ALA A 222 10.20 1.57 -0.63
CA ALA A 222 10.59 1.73 -2.03
C ALA A 222 9.57 1.14 -3.03
N ILE A 223 8.75 0.17 -2.61
CA ILE A 223 7.62 -0.33 -3.41
C ILE A 223 6.42 0.61 -3.25
N VAL A 224 6.15 1.09 -2.04
CA VAL A 224 4.99 1.96 -1.77
C VAL A 224 5.12 3.29 -2.45
N LYS A 225 6.30 3.90 -2.40
CA LYS A 225 6.50 5.23 -2.96
C LYS A 225 6.27 5.31 -4.47
N PRO A 226 6.74 4.39 -5.32
CA PRO A 226 6.35 4.34 -6.73
C PRO A 226 4.89 3.95 -6.94
N VAL A 227 4.31 3.08 -6.11
CA VAL A 227 2.89 2.71 -6.21
C VAL A 227 2.01 3.88 -5.79
N SER A 228 2.31 4.56 -4.69
CA SER A 228 1.63 5.81 -4.31
C SER A 228 1.89 6.90 -5.36
N TRP A 229 3.09 7.03 -5.85
CA TRP A 229 3.44 7.93 -6.94
C TRP A 229 2.71 7.57 -8.23
N PHE A 230 2.69 6.31 -8.63
CA PHE A 230 2.02 5.83 -9.84
C PHE A 230 0.50 5.93 -9.73
N VAL A 231 -0.05 5.80 -8.52
CA VAL A 231 -1.49 5.92 -8.21
C VAL A 231 -1.88 7.36 -7.90
N LEU A 232 -1.06 8.14 -7.18
CA LEU A 232 -1.33 9.51 -6.75
C LEU A 232 -1.00 10.58 -7.78
N ILE A 233 0.09 10.43 -8.52
CA ILE A 233 0.58 11.50 -9.39
C ILE A 233 -0.36 11.78 -10.54
N ARG A 234 -1.37 10.96 -10.78
CA ARG A 234 -1.99 11.11 -12.10
C ARG A 234 -3.50 11.18 -12.14
N SER A 235 -4.06 11.50 -11.00
CA SER A 235 -5.37 12.17 -10.97
C SER A 235 -5.35 13.56 -11.65
N PHE A 236 -4.17 14.13 -11.86
CA PHE A 236 -3.97 15.49 -12.37
C PHE A 236 -3.39 15.53 -13.78
N GLY A 237 -4.21 15.12 -14.76
CA GLY A 237 -4.20 15.68 -16.13
C GLY A 237 -2.90 15.73 -16.92
N GLN A 238 -1.89 14.90 -16.67
CA GLN A 238 -0.71 14.87 -17.53
C GLN A 238 -0.78 13.77 -18.61
N PRO A 239 -0.41 14.06 -19.87
CA PRO A 239 -0.67 13.21 -21.04
C PRO A 239 0.22 11.96 -21.18
N GLY A 240 0.72 11.39 -20.10
CA GLY A 240 1.68 10.28 -20.15
C GLY A 240 1.19 8.92 -19.66
N ASN A 241 0.01 8.79 -19.09
CA ASN A 241 -0.43 7.54 -18.46
C ASN A 241 -1.66 6.91 -19.11
N TYR A 242 -1.55 6.59 -20.39
CA TYR A 242 -2.57 5.83 -21.11
C TYR A 242 -2.99 4.55 -20.39
N LEU A 243 -2.07 3.86 -19.73
CA LEU A 243 -2.37 2.63 -19.00
C LEU A 243 -3.28 2.87 -17.78
N LEU A 244 -3.01 3.91 -16.99
CA LEU A 244 -3.87 4.24 -15.84
C LEU A 244 -5.22 4.81 -16.25
N ALA A 245 -5.26 5.66 -17.28
CA ALA A 245 -6.51 6.14 -17.84
C ALA A 245 -7.34 4.97 -18.38
N PHE A 246 -6.71 4.04 -19.09
CA PHE A 246 -7.34 2.82 -19.58
C PHE A 246 -7.86 1.93 -18.44
N LEU A 247 -7.07 1.68 -17.40
CA LEU A 247 -7.48 0.90 -16.23
C LEU A 247 -8.58 1.60 -15.42
N ASN A 248 -8.58 2.94 -15.37
CA ASN A 248 -9.66 3.70 -14.75
C ASN A 248 -10.96 3.61 -15.56
N GLN A 249 -10.90 3.63 -16.89
CA GLN A 249 -12.06 3.42 -17.74
C GLN A 249 -12.58 1.98 -17.62
N HIS A 250 -11.67 1.00 -17.50
CA HIS A 250 -11.97 -0.42 -17.41
C HIS A 250 -11.66 -0.98 -16.01
N TRP A 251 -12.28 -0.41 -14.98
CA TRP A 251 -12.01 -0.72 -13.59
C TRP A 251 -12.13 -2.21 -13.22
N LEU A 252 -13.05 -2.95 -13.87
CA LEU A 252 -13.16 -4.41 -13.70
C LEU A 252 -11.91 -5.14 -14.21
N LEU A 253 -11.34 -4.69 -15.34
CA LEU A 253 -10.08 -5.23 -15.85
C LEU A 253 -8.93 -4.92 -14.89
N GLY A 254 -8.91 -3.72 -14.32
CA GLY A 254 -7.94 -3.33 -13.30
C GLY A 254 -8.00 -4.24 -12.05
N ILE A 255 -9.21 -4.56 -11.58
CA ILE A 255 -9.42 -5.53 -10.49
C ILE A 255 -8.93 -6.93 -10.90
N ALA A 256 -9.27 -7.39 -12.10
CA ALA A 256 -8.85 -8.71 -12.58
C ALA A 256 -7.32 -8.83 -12.66
N ILE A 257 -6.64 -7.83 -13.21
CA ILE A 257 -5.17 -7.77 -13.26
C ILE A 257 -4.60 -7.73 -11.83
N GLY A 258 -5.16 -6.93 -10.94
CA GLY A 258 -4.74 -6.87 -9.54
C GLY A 258 -4.89 -8.20 -8.82
N CYS A 259 -6.00 -8.92 -9.01
CA CYS A 259 -6.21 -10.27 -8.47
C CYS A 259 -5.19 -11.27 -9.03
N LEU A 260 -4.85 -11.17 -10.31
CA LEU A 260 -3.84 -12.01 -10.93
C LEU A 260 -2.46 -11.75 -10.34
N VAL A 261 -2.05 -10.49 -10.24
CA VAL A 261 -0.76 -10.10 -9.63
C VAL A 261 -0.67 -10.56 -8.19
N TRP A 262 -1.73 -10.34 -7.41
CA TRP A 262 -1.80 -10.79 -6.03
C TRP A 262 -1.77 -12.32 -5.91
N GLY A 263 -2.52 -13.06 -6.73
CA GLY A 263 -2.53 -14.52 -6.76
C GLY A 263 -1.17 -15.11 -7.11
N LEU A 264 -0.49 -14.57 -8.13
CA LEU A 264 0.89 -14.94 -8.49
C LEU A 264 1.86 -14.68 -7.32
N GLY A 265 1.70 -13.55 -6.60
CA GLY A 265 2.47 -13.25 -5.40
C GLY A 265 2.29 -14.31 -4.31
N GLY A 266 1.07 -14.77 -4.06
CA GLY A 266 0.77 -15.83 -3.10
C GLY A 266 1.39 -17.19 -3.49
N ILE A 267 1.33 -17.56 -4.78
CA ILE A 267 1.96 -18.78 -5.30
C ILE A 267 3.48 -18.71 -5.14
N LEU A 268 4.08 -17.56 -5.52
CA LEU A 268 5.51 -17.30 -5.35
C LEU A 268 5.93 -17.39 -3.87
N GLY A 269 5.14 -16.80 -2.96
CA GLY A 269 5.39 -16.87 -1.52
C GLY A 269 5.39 -18.31 -0.99
N ARG A 270 4.46 -19.14 -1.45
CA ARG A 270 4.41 -20.55 -1.11
C ARG A 270 5.63 -21.31 -1.64
N TYR A 271 6.07 -21.02 -2.86
CA TYR A 271 7.27 -21.59 -3.45
C TYR A 271 8.54 -21.19 -2.69
N LEU A 272 8.71 -19.89 -2.42
CA LEU A 272 9.85 -19.36 -1.68
C LEU A 272 9.93 -19.91 -0.25
N SER A 273 8.78 -20.03 0.44
CA SER A 273 8.72 -20.58 1.79
C SER A 273 9.14 -22.06 1.84
N ALA A 274 8.85 -22.81 0.78
CA ALA A 274 9.30 -24.22 0.67
C ALA A 274 10.82 -24.36 0.54
N GLN A 275 11.48 -23.36 -0.07
CA GLN A 275 12.92 -23.36 -0.30
C GLN A 275 13.75 -22.77 0.85
N GLN A 276 13.13 -22.19 1.87
CA GLN A 276 13.83 -21.62 3.01
C GLN A 276 14.57 -22.70 3.82
N ILE A 277 15.85 -22.46 4.07
CA ILE A 277 16.70 -23.31 4.93
C ILE A 277 16.99 -22.52 6.20
N THR A 278 16.61 -23.06 7.35
CA THR A 278 16.76 -22.41 8.69
C THR A 278 18.21 -22.07 9.03
N GLU A 279 19.17 -22.85 8.54
CA GLU A 279 20.60 -22.66 8.82
C GLU A 279 21.19 -21.38 8.20
N ARG A 280 20.45 -20.71 7.29
CA ARG A 280 20.92 -19.51 6.56
C ARG A 280 20.41 -18.19 7.12
N ASN A 281 19.82 -18.18 8.29
CA ASN A 281 19.25 -16.95 8.90
C ASN A 281 20.26 -15.81 9.12
N HIS A 282 21.57 -16.08 9.05
CA HIS A 282 22.63 -15.07 9.16
C HIS A 282 23.08 -14.48 7.81
N GLN A 283 22.52 -14.92 6.70
CA GLN A 283 22.87 -14.38 5.38
C GLN A 283 21.95 -13.21 5.02
N ALA A 284 22.48 -12.20 4.34
CA ALA A 284 21.73 -11.05 3.91
C ALA A 284 20.56 -11.41 2.98
N ILE A 285 20.74 -12.45 2.14
CA ILE A 285 19.70 -13.03 1.31
C ILE A 285 19.67 -14.53 1.54
N LEU A 286 18.51 -15.05 1.96
CA LEU A 286 18.32 -16.45 2.33
C LEU A 286 18.43 -17.40 1.13
N LEU A 287 18.03 -16.94 -0.06
CA LEU A 287 17.98 -17.72 -1.28
C LEU A 287 19.08 -17.26 -2.25
N PRO A 288 20.13 -18.07 -2.50
CA PRO A 288 21.26 -17.66 -3.35
C PRO A 288 20.85 -17.26 -4.77
N ALA A 289 19.86 -17.94 -5.35
CA ALA A 289 19.34 -17.62 -6.68
C ALA A 289 18.73 -16.21 -6.79
N TRP A 290 18.29 -15.63 -5.67
CA TRP A 290 17.67 -14.32 -5.63
C TRP A 290 18.66 -13.17 -5.37
N ARG A 291 19.95 -13.47 -5.17
CA ARG A 291 20.96 -12.43 -4.89
C ARG A 291 21.08 -11.44 -6.04
N VAL A 292 21.20 -11.92 -7.27
CA VAL A 292 21.35 -11.04 -8.45
C VAL A 292 20.07 -10.25 -8.76
N PRO A 293 18.88 -10.86 -8.86
CA PRO A 293 17.64 -10.11 -9.03
C PRO A 293 17.42 -9.05 -7.95
N MET A 294 17.68 -9.37 -6.69
CA MET A 294 17.56 -8.42 -5.58
C MET A 294 18.60 -7.31 -5.64
N LEU A 295 19.83 -7.61 -6.03
CA LEU A 295 20.88 -6.60 -6.24
C LEU A 295 20.43 -5.58 -7.28
N ILE A 296 19.97 -6.03 -8.43
CA ILE A 296 19.50 -5.16 -9.51
C ILE A 296 18.29 -4.34 -9.04
N GLY A 297 17.25 -4.99 -8.50
CA GLY A 297 16.04 -4.32 -8.06
C GLY A 297 16.32 -3.26 -6.98
N LEU A 298 17.09 -3.62 -5.95
CA LEU A 298 17.44 -2.70 -4.86
C LEU A 298 18.34 -1.56 -5.35
N SER A 299 19.27 -1.80 -6.28
CA SER A 299 20.13 -0.72 -6.81
C SER A 299 19.30 0.33 -7.53
N ILE A 300 18.33 -0.07 -8.36
CA ILE A 300 17.43 0.84 -9.06
C ILE A 300 16.58 1.64 -8.06
N ILE A 301 15.98 0.96 -7.09
CA ILE A 301 15.10 1.56 -6.10
C ILE A 301 15.85 2.56 -5.21
N LEU A 302 17.01 2.17 -4.67
CA LEU A 302 17.81 3.05 -3.81
C LEU A 302 18.37 4.25 -4.59
N THR A 303 18.82 4.03 -5.81
CA THR A 303 19.27 5.14 -6.67
C THR A 303 18.15 6.15 -6.88
N LYS A 304 16.97 5.67 -7.26
CA LYS A 304 15.79 6.53 -7.41
C LYS A 304 15.44 7.27 -6.12
N LEU A 305 15.45 6.57 -4.99
CA LEU A 305 15.16 7.17 -3.68
C LEU A 305 16.17 8.28 -3.34
N ILE A 306 17.47 8.03 -3.52
CA ILE A 306 18.53 8.99 -3.23
C ILE A 306 18.42 10.20 -4.18
N THR A 307 18.17 9.96 -5.47
CA THR A 307 18.02 11.04 -6.45
C THR A 307 16.77 11.89 -6.17
N ASP A 308 15.64 11.29 -5.79
CA ASP A 308 14.40 12.01 -5.51
C ASP A 308 14.47 12.83 -4.20
N VAL A 309 15.24 12.35 -3.20
CA VAL A 309 15.34 13.00 -1.88
C VAL A 309 16.46 14.03 -1.80
N MET A 310 17.61 13.73 -2.44
CA MET A 310 18.82 14.54 -2.25
C MET A 310 19.12 15.47 -3.44
N LEU A 311 18.54 15.21 -4.61
CA LEU A 311 18.87 15.91 -5.83
C LEU A 311 17.63 16.59 -6.41
N ALA A 312 17.79 17.86 -6.82
CA ALA A 312 16.71 18.61 -7.46
C ALA A 312 16.28 17.92 -8.78
N PRO A 313 15.03 18.12 -9.25
CA PRO A 313 14.48 17.44 -10.43
C PRO A 313 15.21 17.68 -11.76
N GLN A 314 16.26 18.50 -11.77
CA GLN A 314 17.11 18.81 -12.97
C GLN A 314 18.46 18.10 -12.96
N THR A 315 18.60 16.98 -12.25
CA THR A 315 19.90 16.26 -12.16
C THR A 315 20.35 15.71 -13.51
N SER A 316 21.63 15.96 -13.86
CA SER A 316 22.24 15.39 -15.06
C SER A 316 22.39 13.87 -14.92
N TRP A 317 22.32 13.16 -16.04
CA TRP A 317 22.52 11.72 -16.11
C TRP A 317 23.81 11.21 -15.49
N SER A 318 24.88 12.05 -15.51
CA SER A 318 26.16 11.73 -14.86
C SER A 318 26.04 11.56 -13.35
N TYR A 319 25.26 12.40 -12.66
CA TYR A 319 25.00 12.25 -11.23
C TYR A 319 24.21 10.98 -10.91
N VAL A 320 23.19 10.68 -11.71
CA VAL A 320 22.41 9.44 -11.55
C VAL A 320 23.33 8.21 -11.69
N ALA A 321 24.25 8.22 -12.65
CA ALA A 321 25.19 7.12 -12.85
C ALA A 321 26.18 6.97 -11.68
N VAL A 322 26.66 8.07 -11.08
CA VAL A 322 27.53 8.04 -9.90
C VAL A 322 26.77 7.48 -8.69
N VAL A 323 25.56 7.96 -8.42
CA VAL A 323 24.73 7.46 -7.31
C VAL A 323 24.40 5.99 -7.52
N TRP A 324 24.05 5.58 -8.75
CA TRP A 324 23.78 4.18 -9.04
C TRP A 324 25.01 3.30 -8.84
N SER A 325 26.18 3.72 -9.27
CA SER A 325 27.44 2.99 -9.08
C SER A 325 27.77 2.85 -7.58
N ALA A 326 27.63 3.92 -6.82
CA ALA A 326 27.87 3.89 -5.37
C ALA A 326 26.89 2.97 -4.65
N THR A 327 25.59 3.03 -4.97
CA THR A 327 24.57 2.15 -4.40
C THR A 327 24.80 0.68 -4.78
N LEU A 328 25.20 0.42 -6.02
CA LEU A 328 25.51 -0.92 -6.50
C LEU A 328 26.71 -1.51 -5.74
N ILE A 329 27.79 -0.77 -5.58
CA ILE A 329 29.00 -1.19 -4.83
C ILE A 329 28.63 -1.47 -3.35
N GLY A 330 27.87 -0.56 -2.72
CA GLY A 330 27.40 -0.76 -1.35
C GLY A 330 26.54 -2.00 -1.18
N LEU A 331 25.63 -2.26 -2.12
CA LEU A 331 24.76 -3.44 -2.14
C LEU A 331 25.56 -4.73 -2.43
N ILE A 332 26.52 -4.71 -3.33
CA ILE A 332 27.42 -5.84 -3.59
C ILE A 332 28.20 -6.17 -2.30
N ALA A 333 28.82 -5.17 -1.70
CA ALA A 333 29.53 -5.34 -0.44
C ALA A 333 28.63 -5.93 0.65
N TRP A 334 27.36 -5.50 0.72
CA TRP A 334 26.40 -5.98 1.72
C TRP A 334 25.83 -7.37 1.41
N ILE A 335 25.41 -7.64 0.16
CA ILE A 335 24.78 -8.91 -0.23
C ILE A 335 25.79 -10.06 -0.30
N TYR A 336 26.98 -9.76 -0.79
CA TYR A 336 28.03 -10.75 -0.92
C TYR A 336 28.99 -10.74 0.26
N GLN A 337 28.68 -9.97 1.35
CA GLN A 337 29.51 -9.85 2.53
C GLN A 337 30.47 -11.05 2.60
N PRO A 338 31.71 -10.90 2.15
CA PRO A 338 32.67 -11.92 2.39
C PRO A 338 32.90 -11.82 3.88
N ARG A 339 32.93 -12.89 4.56
CA ARG A 339 33.46 -13.22 5.89
C ARG A 339 34.09 -12.10 6.77
N TRP A 340 34.10 -10.83 6.31
CA TRP A 340 34.67 -9.63 6.95
C TRP A 340 34.02 -9.33 8.29
N SER A 341 32.74 -9.56 8.46
CA SER A 341 32.09 -9.37 9.75
C SER A 341 32.59 -10.41 10.76
N ARG A 342 32.86 -11.66 10.34
CA ARG A 342 33.46 -12.66 11.24
C ARG A 342 34.90 -12.33 11.61
N TYR A 343 35.69 -11.84 10.65
CA TYR A 343 37.06 -11.37 10.92
C TYR A 343 37.07 -10.17 11.85
N PHE A 344 36.23 -9.18 11.59
CA PHE A 344 36.14 -8.00 12.44
C PHE A 344 35.75 -8.35 13.88
N TRP A 345 34.73 -9.19 14.07
CA TRP A 345 34.34 -9.64 15.43
C TRP A 345 35.35 -10.60 16.06
N GLN A 346 36.10 -11.37 15.29
CA GLN A 346 37.19 -12.17 15.80
C GLN A 346 38.37 -11.30 16.28
N VAL A 347 38.74 -10.30 15.49
CA VAL A 347 39.78 -9.32 15.88
C VAL A 347 39.34 -8.51 17.09
N VAL A 348 38.10 -8.02 17.14
CA VAL A 348 37.57 -7.30 18.32
C VAL A 348 37.50 -8.19 19.58
N ARG A 349 37.22 -9.49 19.43
CA ARG A 349 37.29 -10.44 20.57
C ARG A 349 38.70 -10.77 21.03
N GLN A 350 39.68 -10.70 20.13
CA GLN A 350 41.10 -10.90 20.49
C GLN A 350 41.74 -9.66 21.12
N LEU A 351 41.13 -8.49 20.92
CA LEU A 351 41.56 -7.21 21.50
C LEU A 351 40.88 -6.90 22.84
N ARG A 352 39.96 -7.75 23.28
CA ARG A 352 39.39 -7.79 24.65
C ARG A 352 39.99 -8.93 25.45
#